data_0ed2fc80f497a7d814ddba1742e09b56
#
_entry.id   0ed2fc80f497a7d814ddba1742e09b56
#
_cell.length_a   1.000
_cell.length_b   1.000
_cell.length_c   1.000
_cell.angle_alpha   90.00
_cell.angle_beta   90.00
_cell.angle_gamma   90.00
#
_symmetry.space_group_name_H-M   'P 1'
#
loop_
_entity.id
_entity.type
_entity.pdbx_description
1 polymer ?
#
loop_
_entity_poly.entity_id
_entity_poly.type
_entity_poly.pdbx_seq_one_letter_code
_entity_poly.pdbx_strand_id
1 'polypeptide(L)'
;MQNYDILFIVLQAKTKQKPTKTKQVQKKVVYLRHETINSMYNLKEYWDLRRLPMPKNAWDGNVICMKTNAKWTLGSNETRGFLSCYTFTIVTRGRATLLYNSRELELHEGDLYIYSPGFEITVLQASDDYSGICLLADERFTFSLPSVHDAIRAAYFNVVELTSPVLPLNQDDMHRLRELMMMMIHYLQTDLPQVNDSLRMLYTLFLTDLSAIQQHSIREHRFPKRVEEIFLGFIHLLPQHFTEHHDIGFYASELCITTTYLSRIVRQVSGGRTVIDYIEQLLLMEATFLLRQTSMSITQISEQLHFAEVTTFARFFQRMKGMTPREFRKG
;
A
#
# COMPACT_ATOMS: atom_id res chain seq x y z
N MET A 1 -18.10 31.91 1.77
CA MET A 1 -18.62 31.78 0.41
C MET A 1 -17.69 32.55 -0.53
N GLN A 2 -16.75 31.89 -1.15
CA GLN A 2 -16.04 32.38 -2.34
C GLN A 2 -15.74 31.16 -3.19
N ASN A 3 -16.41 31.11 -4.34
CA ASN A 3 -16.20 30.12 -5.38
C ASN A 3 -14.84 30.41 -6.05
N TYR A 4 -13.99 29.37 -6.11
CA TYR A 4 -12.85 29.37 -7.01
C TYR A 4 -13.11 28.36 -8.12
N ASP A 5 -13.36 28.89 -9.31
CA ASP A 5 -13.51 28.13 -10.55
C ASP A 5 -12.17 27.47 -10.90
N ILE A 6 -12.21 26.16 -11.13
CA ILE A 6 -11.07 25.37 -11.55
C ILE A 6 -10.91 25.52 -13.05
N LEU A 7 -9.89 26.24 -13.47
CA LEU A 7 -9.53 26.39 -14.89
C LEU A 7 -8.81 25.12 -15.37
N PHE A 8 -9.49 24.30 -16.15
CA PHE A 8 -8.90 23.19 -16.89
C PHE A 8 -8.12 23.75 -18.09
N ILE A 9 -6.79 23.72 -18.05
CA ILE A 9 -5.99 23.94 -19.26
C ILE A 9 -5.64 22.59 -19.86
N VAL A 10 -6.45 22.17 -20.83
CA VAL A 10 -6.10 21.09 -21.75
C VAL A 10 -5.20 21.70 -22.83
N LEU A 11 -3.91 21.46 -22.76
CA LEU A 11 -2.99 21.77 -23.85
C LEU A 11 -3.11 20.71 -24.95
N GLN A 12 -3.99 20.94 -25.91
CA GLN A 12 -3.91 20.27 -27.23
C GLN A 12 -2.66 20.77 -27.96
N ALA A 13 -1.67 19.92 -28.08
CA ALA A 13 -0.54 20.15 -28.96
C ALA A 13 -1.01 20.01 -30.41
N LYS A 14 -1.25 21.12 -31.09
CA LYS A 14 -1.33 21.15 -32.56
C LYS A 14 0.07 21.03 -33.12
N THR A 15 0.35 19.89 -33.73
CA THR A 15 1.52 19.64 -34.53
C THR A 15 1.45 20.41 -35.84
N LYS A 16 2.42 21.29 -36.10
CA LYS A 16 2.93 21.59 -37.45
C LYS A 16 4.37 22.10 -37.37
N GLN A 17 5.23 21.43 -38.15
CA GLN A 17 6.53 21.79 -38.72
C GLN A 17 7.85 21.52 -38.02
N LYS A 18 8.53 20.52 -38.61
CA LYS A 18 9.98 20.33 -38.96
C LYS A 18 11.10 20.51 -37.92
N PRO A 19 12.11 19.63 -37.97
CA PRO A 19 13.06 19.41 -36.90
C PRO A 19 14.32 20.29 -37.04
N THR A 20 14.73 20.94 -35.97
CA THR A 20 16.14 21.28 -35.74
C THR A 20 16.41 21.51 -34.26
N LYS A 21 17.47 20.82 -33.79
CA LYS A 21 18.25 21.04 -32.56
C LYS A 21 17.61 20.66 -31.25
N THR A 22 18.17 19.60 -30.68
CA THR A 22 18.19 19.17 -29.29
C THR A 22 17.90 20.31 -28.30
N LYS A 23 16.66 20.37 -27.80
CA LYS A 23 16.33 21.04 -26.55
C LYS A 23 15.74 20.00 -25.63
N GLN A 24 16.46 19.70 -24.54
CA GLN A 24 15.91 19.00 -23.38
C GLN A 24 14.61 19.73 -22.97
N VAL A 25 13.49 19.08 -23.22
CA VAL A 25 12.22 19.52 -22.66
C VAL A 25 12.22 19.06 -21.19
N GLN A 26 12.65 19.95 -20.31
CA GLN A 26 12.34 19.79 -18.89
C GLN A 26 10.82 19.79 -18.76
N LYS A 27 10.22 18.62 -18.63
CA LYS A 27 8.83 18.48 -18.19
C LYS A 27 8.75 19.04 -16.76
N LYS A 28 8.26 20.25 -16.65
CA LYS A 28 7.87 20.85 -15.38
C LYS A 28 6.67 20.03 -14.88
N VAL A 29 6.91 19.08 -14.01
CA VAL A 29 5.84 18.41 -13.26
C VAL A 29 5.28 19.45 -12.31
N VAL A 30 4.13 20.01 -12.66
CA VAL A 30 3.40 20.92 -11.79
C VAL A 30 2.78 20.05 -10.68
N TYR A 31 3.41 20.06 -9.52
CA TYR A 31 2.77 19.53 -8.31
C TYR A 31 1.57 20.44 -8.00
N LEU A 32 0.39 20.05 -8.42
CA LEU A 32 -0.84 20.63 -7.91
C LEU A 32 -0.89 20.29 -6.42
N ARG A 33 -0.73 21.28 -5.56
CA ARG A 33 -1.11 21.18 -4.15
C ARG A 33 -2.58 20.77 -4.12
N HIS A 34 -2.82 19.52 -3.75
CA HIS A 34 -4.17 19.01 -3.57
C HIS A 34 -4.84 19.77 -2.44
N GLU A 35 -5.87 20.50 -2.75
CA GLU A 35 -6.93 20.74 -1.77
C GLU A 35 -7.49 19.37 -1.39
N THR A 36 -7.48 19.11 -0.11
CA THR A 36 -7.75 17.86 0.54
C THR A 36 -9.13 17.34 0.18
N ILE A 37 -9.25 16.46 -0.81
CA ILE A 37 -10.43 15.62 -0.94
C ILE A 37 -10.22 14.48 0.05
N ASN A 38 -10.71 14.66 1.27
CA ASN A 38 -10.67 13.69 2.37
C ASN A 38 -11.66 12.53 2.17
N SER A 39 -11.88 12.07 0.96
CA SER A 39 -12.78 10.95 0.68
C SER A 39 -11.98 9.66 0.68
N MET A 40 -12.17 8.87 1.73
CA MET A 40 -11.65 7.51 1.79
C MET A 40 -12.77 6.56 1.35
N TYR A 41 -12.57 5.87 0.23
CA TYR A 41 -13.54 4.95 -0.34
C TYR A 41 -13.31 3.53 0.16
N ASN A 42 -14.36 2.86 0.63
CA ASN A 42 -14.33 1.41 0.79
C ASN A 42 -14.39 0.73 -0.59
N LEU A 43 -14.18 -0.59 -0.62
CA LEU A 43 -14.10 -1.33 -1.88
C LEU A 43 -15.39 -1.25 -2.71
N LYS A 44 -16.55 -1.26 -2.07
CA LYS A 44 -17.85 -1.18 -2.75
C LYS A 44 -18.08 0.21 -3.35
N GLU A 45 -17.82 1.27 -2.59
CA GLU A 45 -17.90 2.66 -3.07
C GLU A 45 -16.95 2.92 -4.24
N TYR A 46 -15.72 2.40 -4.17
CA TYR A 46 -14.76 2.47 -5.27
C TYR A 46 -15.26 1.75 -6.51
N TRP A 47 -15.88 0.56 -6.33
CA TRP A 47 -16.42 -0.23 -7.42
C TRP A 47 -17.54 0.50 -8.14
N ASP A 48 -18.47 1.09 -7.38
CA ASP A 48 -19.57 1.89 -7.91
C ASP A 48 -19.06 3.15 -8.64
N LEU A 49 -18.08 3.83 -8.06
CA LEU A 49 -17.45 5.02 -8.64
C LEU A 49 -16.81 4.72 -10.01
N ARG A 50 -16.17 3.57 -10.12
CA ARG A 50 -15.54 3.07 -11.36
C ARG A 50 -16.55 2.52 -12.36
N ARG A 51 -17.83 2.43 -11.99
CA ARG A 51 -18.91 1.82 -12.81
C ARG A 51 -18.57 0.43 -13.33
N LEU A 52 -17.92 -0.36 -12.51
CA LEU A 52 -17.52 -1.71 -12.87
C LEU A 52 -18.71 -2.67 -12.75
N PRO A 53 -18.80 -3.72 -13.58
CA PRO A 53 -19.89 -4.70 -13.48
C PRO A 53 -19.79 -5.42 -12.14
N MET A 54 -20.89 -5.40 -11.38
CA MET A 54 -20.95 -6.10 -10.08
C MET A 54 -20.75 -7.60 -10.26
N PRO A 55 -20.08 -8.26 -9.31
CA PRO A 55 -20.05 -9.72 -9.24
C PRO A 55 -21.46 -10.32 -9.24
N LYS A 56 -21.65 -11.50 -9.85
CA LYS A 56 -22.97 -12.11 -10.08
C LYS A 56 -23.66 -12.64 -8.82
N ASN A 57 -22.93 -12.81 -7.73
CA ASN A 57 -23.41 -13.42 -6.49
C ASN A 57 -23.69 -12.36 -5.40
N ALA A 58 -24.12 -12.82 -4.23
CA ALA A 58 -24.28 -12.01 -3.04
C ALA A 58 -22.92 -11.59 -2.44
N TRP A 59 -22.08 -10.97 -3.27
CA TRP A 59 -20.77 -10.48 -2.87
C TRP A 59 -20.88 -9.45 -1.73
N ASP A 60 -20.09 -9.66 -0.67
CA ASP A 60 -20.15 -8.86 0.55
C ASP A 60 -19.31 -7.55 0.50
N GLY A 61 -18.61 -7.31 -0.60
CA GLY A 61 -17.80 -6.11 -0.76
C GLY A 61 -16.40 -6.18 -0.15
N ASN A 62 -15.96 -7.33 0.32
CA ASN A 62 -14.72 -7.46 1.08
C ASN A 62 -13.49 -7.75 0.22
N VAL A 63 -13.62 -8.59 -0.80
CA VAL A 63 -12.51 -9.00 -1.68
C VAL A 63 -12.97 -8.94 -3.12
N ILE A 64 -12.13 -8.39 -4.00
CA ILE A 64 -12.33 -8.44 -5.43
C ILE A 64 -11.03 -8.78 -6.13
N CYS A 65 -11.13 -9.60 -7.18
CA CYS A 65 -10.00 -9.92 -8.01
C CYS A 65 -10.41 -9.85 -9.48
N MET A 66 -9.56 -9.24 -10.33
CA MET A 66 -9.86 -9.00 -11.72
C MET A 66 -8.63 -8.95 -12.60
N LYS A 67 -8.81 -9.21 -13.89
CA LYS A 67 -7.79 -8.93 -14.91
C LYS A 67 -7.79 -7.44 -15.23
N THR A 68 -6.59 -6.87 -15.39
CA THR A 68 -6.38 -5.45 -15.73
C THR A 68 -5.65 -5.32 -17.06
N ASN A 69 -5.79 -4.17 -17.71
CA ASN A 69 -5.08 -3.80 -18.92
C ASN A 69 -4.63 -2.34 -18.83
N ALA A 70 -3.88 -1.85 -19.82
CA ALA A 70 -3.35 -0.50 -19.84
C ALA A 70 -4.44 0.56 -19.63
N LYS A 71 -5.58 0.45 -20.31
CA LYS A 71 -6.69 1.40 -20.20
C LYS A 71 -7.27 1.44 -18.78
N TRP A 72 -7.48 0.27 -18.18
CA TRP A 72 -7.99 0.18 -16.82
C TRP A 72 -7.01 0.77 -15.82
N THR A 73 -5.74 0.41 -15.95
CA THR A 73 -4.66 0.83 -15.05
C THR A 73 -4.44 2.34 -15.10
N LEU A 74 -4.38 2.93 -16.30
CA LEU A 74 -4.29 4.39 -16.46
C LEU A 74 -5.55 5.13 -15.99
N GLY A 75 -6.73 4.55 -16.23
CA GLY A 75 -8.01 5.12 -15.79
C GLY A 75 -8.15 5.14 -14.25
N SER A 76 -7.32 4.41 -13.48
CA SER A 76 -7.34 4.49 -12.02
C SER A 76 -6.98 5.89 -11.50
N ASN A 77 -6.22 6.66 -12.25
CA ASN A 77 -5.85 8.05 -11.91
C ASN A 77 -7.03 9.04 -11.96
N GLU A 78 -8.11 8.68 -12.64
CA GLU A 78 -9.32 9.51 -12.74
C GLU A 78 -10.15 9.44 -11.44
N THR A 79 -9.92 8.42 -10.64
CA THR A 79 -10.59 8.21 -9.35
C THR A 79 -9.80 8.92 -8.28
N ARG A 80 -10.24 10.12 -7.91
CA ARG A 80 -9.59 10.90 -6.85
C ARG A 80 -10.07 10.41 -5.49
N GLY A 81 -9.14 10.10 -4.60
CA GLY A 81 -9.40 9.68 -3.22
C GLY A 81 -8.51 8.51 -2.81
N PHE A 82 -8.50 8.24 -1.51
CA PHE A 82 -7.74 7.14 -0.94
C PHE A 82 -8.62 5.91 -0.84
N LEU A 83 -8.08 4.75 -1.22
CA LEU A 83 -8.75 3.48 -0.99
C LEU A 83 -8.46 2.98 0.43
N SER A 84 -9.48 2.51 1.12
CA SER A 84 -9.34 1.75 2.36
C SER A 84 -9.14 0.25 2.09
N CYS A 85 -8.34 -0.05 1.07
CA CYS A 85 -8.12 -1.42 0.59
C CYS A 85 -6.64 -1.70 0.46
N TYR A 86 -6.27 -2.94 0.76
CA TYR A 86 -5.00 -3.52 0.31
C TYR A 86 -5.09 -3.85 -1.17
N THR A 87 -4.06 -3.53 -1.91
CA THR A 87 -4.02 -3.81 -3.34
C THR A 87 -2.75 -4.58 -3.69
N PHE A 88 -2.94 -5.65 -4.45
CA PHE A 88 -1.90 -6.54 -4.92
C PHE A 88 -2.09 -6.70 -6.43
N THR A 89 -1.08 -6.36 -7.22
CA THR A 89 -1.19 -6.53 -8.67
C THR A 89 0.03 -7.24 -9.22
N ILE A 90 -0.18 -8.38 -9.87
CA ILE A 90 0.84 -9.09 -10.63
C ILE A 90 0.82 -8.56 -12.07
N VAL A 91 1.97 -8.10 -12.56
CA VAL A 91 2.15 -7.77 -13.99
C VAL A 91 2.37 -9.07 -14.76
N THR A 92 1.40 -9.43 -15.59
CA THR A 92 1.45 -10.68 -16.37
C THR A 92 2.01 -10.50 -17.78
N ARG A 93 2.07 -9.24 -18.26
CA ARG A 93 2.66 -8.86 -19.54
C ARG A 93 2.89 -7.35 -19.61
N GLY A 94 3.91 -6.96 -20.38
CA GLY A 94 4.23 -5.56 -20.63
C GLY A 94 4.92 -4.87 -19.46
N ARG A 95 4.78 -3.55 -19.40
CA ARG A 95 5.41 -2.71 -18.37
C ARG A 95 4.55 -1.51 -18.02
N ALA A 96 4.76 -0.96 -16.83
CA ALA A 96 4.14 0.30 -16.41
C ALA A 96 5.14 1.12 -15.57
N THR A 97 4.90 2.43 -15.49
CA THR A 97 5.64 3.32 -14.60
C THR A 97 4.68 3.92 -13.58
N LEU A 98 5.03 3.78 -12.32
CA LEU A 98 4.27 4.31 -11.18
C LEU A 98 4.99 5.48 -10.55
N LEU A 99 4.23 6.46 -10.05
CA LEU A 99 4.73 7.45 -9.10
C LEU A 99 4.33 6.99 -7.68
N TYR A 100 5.33 6.69 -6.86
CA TYR A 100 5.16 6.27 -5.46
C TYR A 100 6.06 7.11 -4.57
N ASN A 101 5.49 7.83 -3.60
CA ASN A 101 6.25 8.73 -2.71
C ASN A 101 7.21 9.67 -3.47
N SER A 102 6.73 10.29 -4.55
CA SER A 102 7.51 11.19 -5.44
C SER A 102 8.68 10.53 -6.19
N ARG A 103 8.73 9.19 -6.25
CA ARG A 103 9.71 8.43 -7.04
C ARG A 103 9.00 7.69 -8.16
N GLU A 104 9.60 7.70 -9.33
CA GLU A 104 9.16 6.86 -10.45
C GLU A 104 9.71 5.45 -10.24
N LEU A 105 8.81 4.46 -10.33
CA LEU A 105 9.12 3.04 -10.26
C LEU A 105 8.68 2.38 -11.57
N GLU A 106 9.55 1.59 -12.15
CA GLU A 106 9.21 0.77 -13.30
C GLU A 106 8.72 -0.61 -12.84
N LEU A 107 7.64 -1.07 -13.46
CA LEU A 107 7.06 -2.40 -13.31
C LEU A 107 7.29 -3.19 -14.59
N HIS A 108 7.71 -4.43 -14.43
CA HIS A 108 7.93 -5.37 -15.52
C HIS A 108 7.08 -6.63 -15.36
N GLU A 109 6.98 -7.41 -16.41
CA GLU A 109 6.38 -8.75 -16.33
C GLU A 109 7.06 -9.59 -15.23
N GLY A 110 6.26 -10.23 -14.37
CA GLY A 110 6.73 -10.97 -13.21
C GLY A 110 6.80 -10.16 -11.92
N ASP A 111 6.57 -8.85 -11.95
CA ASP A 111 6.53 -8.04 -10.76
C ASP A 111 5.15 -8.12 -10.08
N LEU A 112 5.18 -8.26 -8.76
CA LEU A 112 4.04 -7.99 -7.90
C LEU A 112 4.24 -6.61 -7.28
N TYR A 113 3.29 -5.69 -7.46
CA TYR A 113 3.29 -4.47 -6.68
C TYR A 113 2.15 -4.46 -5.66
N ILE A 114 2.50 -3.91 -4.48
CA ILE A 114 1.67 -3.95 -3.29
C ILE A 114 1.52 -2.52 -2.78
N TYR A 115 0.30 -2.12 -2.42
CA TYR A 115 0.11 -0.91 -1.65
C TYR A 115 -1.04 -1.03 -0.65
N SER A 116 -0.90 -0.28 0.40
CA SER A 116 -1.72 -0.31 1.60
C SER A 116 -2.77 0.78 1.60
N PRO A 117 -3.82 0.64 2.41
CA PRO A 117 -4.80 1.69 2.60
C PRO A 117 -4.18 3.04 2.93
N GLY A 118 -4.66 4.08 2.25
CA GLY A 118 -4.22 5.45 2.47
C GLY A 118 -2.93 5.85 1.75
N PHE A 119 -2.33 4.98 0.95
CA PHE A 119 -1.25 5.36 0.04
C PHE A 119 -1.79 5.79 -1.31
N GLU A 120 -1.20 6.83 -1.87
CA GLU A 120 -1.50 7.29 -3.22
C GLU A 120 -0.49 6.69 -4.19
N ILE A 121 -0.99 5.97 -5.19
CA ILE A 121 -0.20 5.52 -6.33
C ILE A 121 -0.78 6.15 -7.60
N THR A 122 0.07 6.81 -8.36
CA THR A 122 -0.29 7.34 -9.67
C THR A 122 0.39 6.52 -10.75
N VAL A 123 -0.37 5.95 -11.67
CA VAL A 123 0.18 5.29 -12.84
C VAL A 123 0.50 6.36 -13.87
N LEU A 124 1.79 6.56 -14.18
CA LEU A 124 2.23 7.57 -15.15
C LEU A 124 2.06 7.10 -16.59
N GLN A 125 2.40 5.85 -16.84
CA GLN A 125 2.27 5.23 -18.18
C GLN A 125 2.20 3.71 -18.07
N ALA A 126 1.64 3.11 -19.10
CA ALA A 126 1.62 1.66 -19.31
C ALA A 126 1.83 1.36 -20.78
N SER A 127 2.51 0.25 -21.11
CA SER A 127 2.66 -0.21 -22.50
C SER A 127 1.33 -0.69 -23.05
N ASP A 128 1.15 -0.63 -24.37
CA ASP A 128 -0.11 -1.02 -25.03
C ASP A 128 -0.48 -2.49 -24.76
N ASP A 129 0.52 -3.34 -24.57
CA ASP A 129 0.35 -4.76 -24.27
C ASP A 129 0.28 -5.07 -22.77
N TYR A 130 0.26 -4.02 -21.91
CA TYR A 130 0.19 -4.21 -20.48
C TYR A 130 -1.04 -5.03 -20.08
N SER A 131 -0.82 -6.08 -19.31
CA SER A 131 -1.85 -6.82 -18.63
C SER A 131 -1.40 -7.24 -17.22
N GLY A 132 -2.37 -7.38 -16.33
CA GLY A 132 -2.12 -7.78 -14.95
C GLY A 132 -3.33 -8.46 -14.33
N ILE A 133 -3.15 -8.93 -13.11
CA ILE A 133 -4.22 -9.42 -12.24
C ILE A 133 -4.15 -8.61 -10.97
N CYS A 134 -5.25 -7.93 -10.63
CA CYS A 134 -5.35 -7.06 -9.47
C CYS A 134 -6.30 -7.69 -8.44
N LEU A 135 -5.83 -7.81 -7.22
CA LEU A 135 -6.58 -8.21 -6.04
C LEU A 135 -6.70 -7.00 -5.11
N LEU A 136 -7.92 -6.65 -4.75
CA LEU A 136 -8.22 -5.64 -3.75
C LEU A 136 -8.96 -6.30 -2.58
N ALA A 137 -8.57 -5.95 -1.37
CA ALA A 137 -9.21 -6.45 -0.17
C ALA A 137 -9.48 -5.30 0.80
N ASP A 138 -10.70 -5.22 1.32
CA ASP A 138 -11.10 -4.21 2.28
C ASP A 138 -10.25 -4.29 3.55
N GLU A 139 -9.86 -3.13 4.09
CA GLU A 139 -9.01 -3.03 5.29
C GLU A 139 -9.66 -3.69 6.49
N ARG A 140 -10.95 -3.46 6.74
CA ARG A 140 -11.69 -4.01 7.89
C ARG A 140 -11.82 -5.52 7.79
N PHE A 141 -12.14 -6.01 6.58
CA PHE A 141 -12.21 -7.43 6.32
C PHE A 141 -10.86 -8.10 6.55
N THR A 142 -9.80 -7.52 6.02
CA THR A 142 -8.44 -8.04 6.17
C THR A 142 -8.04 -8.18 7.64
N PHE A 143 -8.32 -7.16 8.46
CA PHE A 143 -8.08 -7.23 9.91
C PHE A 143 -9.03 -8.17 10.68
N SER A 144 -10.17 -8.51 10.12
CA SER A 144 -11.10 -9.48 10.76
C SER A 144 -10.65 -10.93 10.69
N LEU A 145 -9.62 -11.22 9.89
CA LEU A 145 -9.10 -12.58 9.70
C LEU A 145 -8.14 -12.96 10.84
N PRO A 146 -8.45 -13.95 11.69
CA PRO A 146 -7.69 -14.25 12.89
C PRO A 146 -6.21 -14.56 12.64
N SER A 147 -5.90 -15.27 11.54
CA SER A 147 -4.54 -15.66 11.17
C SER A 147 -3.78 -14.56 10.44
N VAL A 148 -4.47 -13.50 10.02
CA VAL A 148 -3.95 -12.50 9.11
C VAL A 148 -3.41 -11.29 9.84
N HIS A 149 -3.91 -10.99 11.05
CA HIS A 149 -3.36 -9.90 11.86
C HIS A 149 -1.85 -10.09 12.08
N ASP A 150 -1.41 -11.29 12.44
CA ASP A 150 0.00 -11.58 12.61
C ASP A 150 0.75 -11.75 11.28
N ALA A 151 0.11 -12.32 10.26
CA ALA A 151 0.69 -12.44 8.93
C ALA A 151 0.76 -11.09 8.20
N ILE A 152 -0.22 -10.20 8.37
CA ILE A 152 -0.16 -8.82 7.87
C ILE A 152 0.84 -8.00 8.68
N ARG A 153 0.86 -8.11 10.00
CA ARG A 153 1.96 -7.53 10.79
C ARG A 153 3.30 -8.00 10.21
N ALA A 154 3.48 -9.29 9.98
CA ALA A 154 4.70 -9.83 9.40
C ALA A 154 4.91 -9.38 7.94
N ALA A 155 3.89 -9.31 7.10
CA ALA A 155 3.99 -8.87 5.70
C ALA A 155 4.19 -7.35 5.57
N TYR A 156 3.57 -6.54 6.42
CA TYR A 156 3.84 -5.10 6.53
C TYR A 156 5.25 -4.82 7.02
N PHE A 157 5.79 -5.71 7.84
CA PHE A 157 7.13 -5.65 8.37
C PHE A 157 8.17 -6.21 7.41
N ASN A 158 7.73 -6.93 6.40
CA ASN A 158 8.67 -7.42 5.42
C ASN A 158 9.18 -6.23 4.59
N VAL A 159 10.47 -6.13 4.58
CA VAL A 159 11.33 -5.10 3.98
C VAL A 159 10.87 -4.63 2.61
N VAL A 160 10.15 -5.46 1.87
CA VAL A 160 9.76 -5.17 0.48
C VAL A 160 8.76 -4.02 0.40
N GLU A 161 7.70 -4.03 1.19
CA GLU A 161 6.73 -2.91 1.17
C GLU A 161 7.32 -1.64 1.79
N LEU A 162 8.28 -1.82 2.69
CA LEU A 162 8.96 -0.72 3.37
C LEU A 162 10.11 -0.13 2.54
N THR A 163 10.70 -0.89 1.63
CA THR A 163 11.77 -0.41 0.73
C THR A 163 11.27 -0.09 -0.66
N SER A 164 10.39 -0.93 -1.18
CA SER A 164 9.78 -0.81 -2.51
C SER A 164 8.41 -1.49 -2.49
N PRO A 165 7.37 -0.88 -3.06
CA PRO A 165 6.09 -1.54 -3.27
C PRO A 165 6.15 -2.62 -4.36
N VAL A 166 7.30 -2.85 -4.96
CA VAL A 166 7.51 -3.80 -6.07
C VAL A 166 8.36 -4.97 -5.57
N LEU A 167 7.81 -6.17 -5.72
CA LEU A 167 8.43 -7.45 -5.41
C LEU A 167 8.58 -8.26 -6.70
N PRO A 168 9.81 -8.42 -7.23
CA PRO A 168 10.06 -9.33 -8.34
C PRO A 168 9.78 -10.77 -7.91
N LEU A 169 8.95 -11.47 -8.68
CA LEU A 169 8.60 -12.87 -8.42
C LEU A 169 9.43 -13.80 -9.30
N ASN A 170 9.90 -14.91 -8.74
CA ASN A 170 10.37 -16.01 -9.58
C ASN A 170 9.16 -16.73 -10.25
N GLN A 171 9.43 -17.63 -11.19
CA GLN A 171 8.38 -18.29 -11.96
C GLN A 171 7.42 -19.12 -11.09
N ASP A 172 7.93 -19.81 -10.08
CA ASP A 172 7.13 -20.67 -9.20
C ASP A 172 6.23 -19.85 -8.28
N ASP A 173 6.76 -18.77 -7.71
CA ASP A 173 6.01 -17.84 -6.85
C ASP A 173 4.95 -17.10 -7.65
N MET A 174 5.30 -16.61 -8.84
CA MET A 174 4.36 -15.98 -9.76
C MET A 174 3.21 -16.97 -10.14
N HIS A 175 3.55 -18.22 -10.43
CA HIS A 175 2.56 -19.24 -10.78
C HIS A 175 1.59 -19.46 -9.60
N ARG A 176 2.09 -19.71 -8.39
CA ARG A 176 1.25 -19.95 -7.20
C ARG A 176 0.31 -18.79 -6.91
N LEU A 177 0.84 -17.58 -6.80
CA LEU A 177 0.03 -16.40 -6.48
C LEU A 177 -0.99 -16.12 -7.57
N ARG A 178 -0.61 -16.28 -8.85
CA ARG A 178 -1.51 -16.12 -9.99
C ARG A 178 -2.66 -17.10 -9.96
N GLU A 179 -2.42 -18.37 -9.68
CA GLU A 179 -3.46 -19.39 -9.62
C GLU A 179 -4.47 -19.10 -8.50
N LEU A 180 -4.01 -18.66 -7.32
CA LEU A 180 -4.90 -18.21 -6.24
C LEU A 180 -5.79 -17.04 -6.68
N MET A 181 -5.19 -16.05 -7.34
CA MET A 181 -5.93 -14.89 -7.84
C MET A 181 -6.93 -15.29 -8.96
N MET A 182 -6.54 -16.21 -9.84
CA MET A 182 -7.44 -16.73 -10.87
C MET A 182 -8.61 -17.52 -10.27
N MET A 183 -8.40 -18.30 -9.22
CA MET A 183 -9.47 -18.93 -8.47
C MET A 183 -10.43 -17.92 -7.86
N MET A 184 -9.92 -16.83 -7.26
CA MET A 184 -10.79 -15.76 -6.73
C MET A 184 -11.64 -15.14 -7.85
N ILE A 185 -11.07 -14.87 -9.03
CA ILE A 185 -11.83 -14.38 -10.20
C ILE A 185 -12.95 -15.37 -10.58
N HIS A 186 -12.64 -16.67 -10.59
CA HIS A 186 -13.62 -17.70 -10.91
C HIS A 186 -14.77 -17.72 -9.90
N TYR A 187 -14.46 -17.70 -8.58
CA TYR A 187 -15.50 -17.67 -7.54
C TYR A 187 -16.36 -16.41 -7.61
N LEU A 188 -15.80 -15.24 -7.92
CA LEU A 188 -16.57 -14.00 -8.12
C LEU A 188 -17.54 -14.03 -9.31
N GLN A 189 -17.34 -14.96 -10.24
CA GLN A 189 -18.19 -15.16 -11.43
C GLN A 189 -19.20 -16.29 -11.26
N THR A 190 -19.11 -17.07 -10.18
CA THR A 190 -20.00 -18.20 -9.90
C THR A 190 -21.13 -17.81 -8.95
N ASP A 191 -22.25 -18.48 -9.03
CA ASP A 191 -23.40 -18.29 -8.15
C ASP A 191 -23.42 -19.38 -7.06
N LEU A 192 -22.40 -19.37 -6.21
CA LEU A 192 -22.27 -20.33 -5.12
C LEU A 192 -22.67 -19.69 -3.77
N PRO A 193 -23.47 -20.37 -2.93
CA PRO A 193 -23.93 -19.83 -1.66
C PRO A 193 -22.81 -19.41 -0.68
N GLN A 194 -21.66 -20.10 -0.73
CA GLN A 194 -20.53 -19.88 0.20
C GLN A 194 -19.34 -19.16 -0.47
N VAL A 195 -19.61 -18.35 -1.48
CA VAL A 195 -18.54 -17.65 -2.21
C VAL A 195 -17.67 -16.77 -1.32
N ASN A 196 -18.27 -16.09 -0.36
CA ASN A 196 -17.54 -15.20 0.55
C ASN A 196 -16.58 -15.97 1.46
N ASP A 197 -16.98 -17.16 1.94
CA ASP A 197 -16.11 -18.02 2.73
C ASP A 197 -14.96 -18.57 1.87
N SER A 198 -15.23 -18.95 0.63
CA SER A 198 -14.21 -19.40 -0.32
C SER A 198 -13.20 -18.27 -0.62
N LEU A 199 -13.68 -17.05 -0.87
CA LEU A 199 -12.83 -15.88 -1.08
C LEU A 199 -11.99 -15.57 0.17
N ARG A 200 -12.57 -15.69 1.36
CA ARG A 200 -11.86 -15.52 2.63
C ARG A 200 -10.70 -16.50 2.77
N MET A 201 -10.94 -17.79 2.48
CA MET A 201 -9.93 -18.84 2.56
C MET A 201 -8.81 -18.63 1.53
N LEU A 202 -9.17 -18.32 0.28
CA LEU A 202 -8.21 -18.04 -0.79
C LEU A 202 -7.36 -16.81 -0.50
N TYR A 203 -7.96 -15.76 0.03
CA TYR A 203 -7.23 -14.54 0.40
C TYR A 203 -6.28 -14.79 1.58
N THR A 204 -6.71 -15.57 2.58
CA THR A 204 -5.83 -15.97 3.70
C THR A 204 -4.64 -16.78 3.20
N LEU A 205 -4.86 -17.73 2.29
CA LEU A 205 -3.78 -18.51 1.69
C LEU A 205 -2.84 -17.63 0.86
N PHE A 206 -3.38 -16.72 0.06
CA PHE A 206 -2.60 -15.74 -0.71
C PHE A 206 -1.66 -14.91 0.19
N LEU A 207 -2.16 -14.41 1.31
CA LEU A 207 -1.34 -13.64 2.26
C LEU A 207 -0.28 -14.50 2.95
N THR A 208 -0.59 -15.76 3.24
CA THR A 208 0.36 -16.71 3.82
C THR A 208 1.52 -16.99 2.86
N ASP A 209 1.21 -17.28 1.60
CA ASP A 209 2.21 -17.51 0.56
C ASP A 209 3.04 -16.25 0.30
N LEU A 210 2.38 -15.08 0.22
CA LEU A 210 3.07 -13.81 0.05
C LEU A 210 4.06 -13.54 1.18
N SER A 211 3.66 -13.80 2.44
CA SER A 211 4.56 -13.64 3.59
C SER A 211 5.80 -14.55 3.49
N ALA A 212 5.61 -15.80 3.06
CA ALA A 212 6.73 -16.73 2.86
C ALA A 212 7.69 -16.28 1.76
N ILE A 213 7.14 -15.80 0.62
CA ILE A 213 7.92 -15.27 -0.52
C ILE A 213 8.74 -14.05 -0.08
N GLN A 214 8.11 -13.12 0.64
CA GLN A 214 8.80 -11.92 1.13
C GLN A 214 9.94 -12.27 2.09
N GLN A 215 9.74 -13.22 3.00
CA GLN A 215 10.80 -13.69 3.90
C GLN A 215 11.98 -14.32 3.15
N HIS A 216 11.72 -15.00 2.04
CA HIS A 216 12.77 -15.57 1.19
C HIS A 216 13.53 -14.48 0.42
N SER A 217 12.81 -13.52 -0.16
CA SER A 217 13.39 -12.42 -0.93
C SER A 217 14.36 -11.54 -0.11
N ILE A 218 14.10 -11.35 1.19
CA ILE A 218 15.00 -10.61 2.09
C ILE A 218 16.39 -11.25 2.15
N ARG A 219 16.46 -12.58 2.07
CA ARG A 219 17.74 -13.31 2.16
C ARG A 219 18.63 -13.18 0.92
N GLU A 220 18.08 -12.75 -0.20
CA GLU A 220 18.80 -12.63 -1.48
C GLU A 220 19.37 -11.22 -1.75
N HIS A 221 19.08 -10.21 -0.93
CA HIS A 221 19.53 -8.84 -1.13
C HIS A 221 21.03 -8.68 -0.79
N ARG A 222 21.80 -8.09 -1.71
CA ARG A 222 23.27 -7.96 -1.69
C ARG A 222 23.76 -6.76 -0.85
N PHE A 223 23.43 -6.71 0.40
CA PHE A 223 24.13 -5.79 1.31
C PHE A 223 25.28 -6.49 2.03
N PRO A 224 26.30 -5.76 2.51
CA PRO A 224 27.28 -6.35 3.40
C PRO A 224 26.60 -7.04 4.58
N LYS A 225 27.01 -8.26 4.90
CA LYS A 225 26.36 -9.12 5.92
C LYS A 225 26.01 -8.36 7.21
N ARG A 226 26.91 -7.50 7.70
CA ARG A 226 26.69 -6.69 8.91
C ARG A 226 25.57 -5.65 8.76
N VAL A 227 25.42 -5.05 7.58
CA VAL A 227 24.34 -4.09 7.28
C VAL A 227 23.01 -4.80 7.27
N GLU A 228 22.96 -5.97 6.64
CA GLU A 228 21.77 -6.81 6.57
C GLU A 228 21.34 -7.32 7.95
N GLU A 229 22.27 -7.86 8.75
CA GLU A 229 22.02 -8.31 10.11
C GLU A 229 21.42 -7.21 11.00
N ILE A 230 21.96 -5.99 10.92
CA ILE A 230 21.45 -4.86 11.72
C ILE A 230 20.07 -4.45 11.24
N PHE A 231 19.86 -4.38 9.93
CA PHE A 231 18.55 -4.01 9.38
C PHE A 231 17.48 -5.05 9.72
N LEU A 232 17.78 -6.34 9.55
CA LEU A 232 16.88 -7.43 9.92
C LEU A 232 16.62 -7.46 11.44
N GLY A 233 17.64 -7.20 12.26
CA GLY A 233 17.48 -7.05 13.70
C GLY A 233 16.52 -5.90 14.05
N PHE A 234 16.65 -4.74 13.39
CA PHE A 234 15.72 -3.63 13.56
C PHE A 234 14.29 -4.01 13.17
N ILE A 235 14.11 -4.63 12.00
CA ILE A 235 12.79 -5.08 11.51
C ILE A 235 12.19 -6.14 12.45
N HIS A 236 13.01 -6.98 13.07
CA HIS A 236 12.53 -7.98 14.04
C HIS A 236 12.08 -7.34 15.36
N LEU A 237 12.81 -6.36 15.88
CA LEU A 237 12.47 -5.65 17.12
C LEU A 237 11.24 -4.76 16.98
N LEU A 238 11.06 -4.17 15.82
CA LEU A 238 10.07 -3.15 15.57
C LEU A 238 8.63 -3.59 15.92
N PRO A 239 8.10 -4.76 15.45
CA PRO A 239 6.75 -5.23 15.78
C PRO A 239 6.53 -5.52 17.26
N GLN A 240 7.60 -5.78 17.98
CA GLN A 240 7.53 -6.16 19.39
C GLN A 240 7.44 -4.92 20.30
N HIS A 241 7.96 -3.76 19.83
CA HIS A 241 8.21 -2.60 20.70
C HIS A 241 7.64 -1.28 20.19
N PHE A 242 7.08 -1.20 18.97
CA PHE A 242 6.66 0.07 18.37
C PHE A 242 5.57 0.80 19.15
N THR A 243 4.74 0.09 19.90
CA THR A 243 3.68 0.70 20.72
C THR A 243 4.25 1.43 21.93
N GLU A 244 5.36 0.95 22.49
CA GLU A 244 5.96 1.46 23.71
C GLU A 244 7.13 2.43 23.43
N HIS A 245 7.88 2.19 22.34
CA HIS A 245 9.09 2.91 22.02
C HIS A 245 8.99 3.60 20.65
N HIS A 246 8.74 4.91 20.68
CA HIS A 246 8.52 5.72 19.48
C HIS A 246 9.80 6.41 18.99
N ASP A 247 10.95 6.19 19.64
CA ASP A 247 12.22 6.83 19.32
C ASP A 247 13.27 5.82 18.82
N ILE A 248 14.24 6.33 18.07
CA ILE A 248 15.34 5.53 17.52
C ILE A 248 16.31 5.02 18.59
N GLY A 249 16.37 5.67 19.74
CA GLY A 249 17.36 5.38 20.79
C GLY A 249 17.17 3.97 21.32
N PHE A 250 15.95 3.57 21.58
CA PHE A 250 15.61 2.21 22.03
C PHE A 250 16.16 1.15 21.08
N TYR A 251 15.80 1.23 19.80
CA TYR A 251 16.19 0.24 18.79
C TYR A 251 17.71 0.19 18.56
N ALA A 252 18.36 1.35 18.59
CA ALA A 252 19.82 1.42 18.48
C ALA A 252 20.52 0.77 19.70
N SER A 253 19.96 0.97 20.89
CA SER A 253 20.44 0.36 22.13
C SER A 253 20.31 -1.16 22.11
N GLU A 254 19.14 -1.68 21.73
CA GLU A 254 18.89 -3.12 21.62
C GLU A 254 19.83 -3.80 20.60
N LEU A 255 20.20 -3.09 19.53
CA LEU A 255 21.13 -3.57 18.50
C LEU A 255 22.60 -3.32 18.85
N CYS A 256 22.88 -2.73 20.03
CA CYS A 256 24.24 -2.38 20.48
C CYS A 256 25.00 -1.49 19.48
N ILE A 257 24.32 -0.50 18.89
CA ILE A 257 24.87 0.44 17.90
C ILE A 257 24.43 1.87 18.21
N THR A 258 25.04 2.86 17.54
CA THR A 258 24.62 4.25 17.66
C THR A 258 23.37 4.57 16.84
N THR A 259 22.57 5.54 17.27
CA THR A 259 21.39 6.03 16.53
C THR A 259 21.75 6.52 15.13
N THR A 260 22.90 7.19 14.99
CA THR A 260 23.43 7.65 13.69
C THR A 260 23.71 6.49 12.76
N TYR A 261 24.30 5.39 13.29
CA TYR A 261 24.61 4.22 12.49
C TYR A 261 23.34 3.47 12.05
N LEU A 262 22.37 3.29 12.98
CA LEU A 262 21.07 2.71 12.66
C LEU A 262 20.33 3.55 11.60
N SER A 263 20.26 4.87 11.75
CA SER A 263 19.64 5.77 10.77
C SER A 263 20.26 5.65 9.38
N ARG A 264 21.60 5.54 9.31
CA ARG A 264 22.29 5.36 8.04
C ARG A 264 21.96 4.04 7.38
N ILE A 265 21.99 2.94 8.14
CA ILE A 265 21.66 1.61 7.63
C ILE A 265 20.24 1.54 7.14
N VAL A 266 19.27 2.00 7.95
CA VAL A 266 17.86 1.99 7.59
C VAL A 266 17.63 2.79 6.31
N ARG A 267 18.17 4.00 6.18
CA ARG A 267 18.07 4.80 4.95
C ARG A 267 18.72 4.14 3.74
N GLN A 268 19.87 3.52 3.94
CA GLN A 268 20.62 2.84 2.87
C GLN A 268 19.84 1.65 2.31
N VAL A 269 19.32 0.79 3.19
CA VAL A 269 18.60 -0.43 2.81
C VAL A 269 17.20 -0.09 2.29
N SER A 270 16.50 0.84 2.93
CA SER A 270 15.12 1.23 2.59
C SER A 270 15.00 2.24 1.45
N GLY A 271 16.11 2.61 0.81
CA GLY A 271 16.06 3.62 -0.25
C GLY A 271 15.66 5.02 0.22
N GLY A 272 15.92 5.36 1.51
CA GLY A 272 15.79 6.72 2.05
C GLY A 272 14.80 6.91 3.19
N ARG A 273 14.02 5.90 3.58
CA ARG A 273 13.13 5.99 4.74
C ARG A 273 13.91 6.08 6.05
N THR A 274 13.31 6.73 7.04
CA THR A 274 13.88 6.86 8.38
C THR A 274 13.33 5.79 9.31
N VAL A 275 13.98 5.56 10.45
CA VAL A 275 13.47 4.70 11.53
C VAL A 275 12.10 5.19 12.01
N ILE A 276 11.93 6.50 12.10
CA ILE A 276 10.66 7.10 12.54
C ILE A 276 9.53 6.81 11.56
N ASP A 277 9.79 6.85 10.24
CA ASP A 277 8.77 6.52 9.23
C ASP A 277 8.24 5.11 9.44
N TYR A 278 9.08 4.17 9.81
CA TYR A 278 8.69 2.79 10.13
C TYR A 278 7.80 2.71 11.37
N ILE A 279 8.24 3.36 12.47
CA ILE A 279 7.49 3.38 13.73
C ILE A 279 6.12 4.04 13.52
N GLU A 280 6.08 5.21 12.89
CA GLU A 280 4.84 5.96 12.65
C GLU A 280 3.85 5.19 11.77
N GLN A 281 4.33 4.46 10.77
CA GLN A 281 3.47 3.65 9.93
C GLN A 281 2.80 2.52 10.72
N LEU A 282 3.52 1.89 11.64
CA LEU A 282 2.97 0.85 12.49
C LEU A 282 1.98 1.39 13.52
N LEU A 283 2.34 2.49 14.15
CA LEU A 283 1.43 3.18 15.06
C LEU A 283 0.13 3.57 14.36
N LEU A 284 0.22 4.04 13.12
CA LEU A 284 -0.96 4.36 12.33
C LEU A 284 -1.81 3.12 12.03
N MET A 285 -1.18 2.02 11.65
CA MET A 285 -1.87 0.75 11.38
C MET A 285 -2.59 0.26 12.63
N GLU A 286 -1.91 0.18 13.77
CA GLU A 286 -2.49 -0.27 15.02
C GLU A 286 -3.61 0.68 15.51
N ALA A 287 -3.38 2.00 15.43
CA ALA A 287 -4.41 2.99 15.74
C ALA A 287 -5.66 2.81 14.88
N THR A 288 -5.48 2.58 13.59
CA THR A 288 -6.57 2.33 12.63
C THR A 288 -7.34 1.06 13.01
N PHE A 289 -6.63 -0.01 13.33
CA PHE A 289 -7.23 -1.26 13.81
C PHE A 289 -8.04 -1.05 15.09
N LEU A 290 -7.44 -0.46 16.13
CA LEU A 290 -8.11 -0.21 17.41
C LEU A 290 -9.34 0.70 17.26
N LEU A 291 -9.26 1.72 16.42
CA LEU A 291 -10.37 2.63 16.13
C LEU A 291 -11.56 1.92 15.46
N ARG A 292 -11.31 0.93 14.61
CA ARG A 292 -12.33 0.22 13.82
C ARG A 292 -12.86 -1.04 14.50
N GLN A 293 -12.00 -1.79 15.17
CA GLN A 293 -12.31 -3.14 15.64
C GLN A 293 -12.63 -3.19 17.14
N THR A 294 -12.47 -2.07 17.87
CA THR A 294 -12.74 -2.04 19.31
C THR A 294 -13.69 -0.91 19.70
N SER A 295 -14.31 -1.06 20.88
CA SER A 295 -15.10 -0.01 21.54
C SER A 295 -14.27 0.94 22.42
N MET A 296 -12.94 0.83 22.40
CA MET A 296 -12.05 1.65 23.22
C MET A 296 -12.23 3.15 22.91
N SER A 297 -12.23 3.98 23.95
CA SER A 297 -12.22 5.44 23.75
C SER A 297 -10.95 5.93 23.08
N ILE A 298 -10.95 7.13 22.50
CA ILE A 298 -9.76 7.73 21.90
C ILE A 298 -8.64 7.86 22.93
N THR A 299 -8.99 8.16 24.18
CA THR A 299 -8.05 8.25 25.30
C THR A 299 -7.41 6.89 25.59
N GLN A 300 -8.21 5.82 25.70
CA GLN A 300 -7.68 4.47 25.92
C GLN A 300 -6.77 4.01 24.79
N ILE A 301 -7.09 4.33 23.53
CA ILE A 301 -6.22 4.01 22.39
C ILE A 301 -4.88 4.78 22.48
N SER A 302 -4.94 6.06 22.83
CA SER A 302 -3.76 6.88 23.04
C SER A 302 -2.86 6.30 24.13
N GLU A 303 -3.45 5.87 25.25
CA GLU A 303 -2.76 5.23 26.37
C GLU A 303 -2.16 3.86 25.96
N GLN A 304 -2.93 3.02 25.25
CA GLN A 304 -2.45 1.72 24.78
C GLN A 304 -1.30 1.82 23.77
N LEU A 305 -1.27 2.91 22.98
CA LEU A 305 -0.18 3.21 22.06
C LEU A 305 0.92 4.08 22.71
N HIS A 306 0.90 4.23 24.03
CA HIS A 306 1.90 4.96 24.84
C HIS A 306 2.20 6.40 24.39
N PHE A 307 1.18 7.10 23.84
CA PHE A 307 1.32 8.53 23.62
C PHE A 307 1.22 9.28 24.96
N ALA A 308 2.13 10.23 25.19
CA ALA A 308 2.14 11.02 26.42
C ALA A 308 0.84 11.76 26.70
N GLU A 309 0.15 12.19 25.61
CA GLU A 309 -1.14 12.88 25.69
C GLU A 309 -2.05 12.48 24.53
N VAL A 310 -3.35 12.46 24.77
CA VAL A 310 -4.37 12.18 23.73
C VAL A 310 -4.33 13.22 22.59
N THR A 311 -3.92 14.44 22.90
CA THR A 311 -3.77 15.51 21.90
C THR A 311 -2.60 15.23 20.95
N THR A 312 -1.51 14.65 21.44
CA THR A 312 -0.36 14.22 20.63
C THR A 312 -0.76 13.08 19.70
N PHE A 313 -1.48 12.09 20.22
CA PHE A 313 -2.04 11.03 19.40
C PHE A 313 -2.98 11.58 18.31
N ALA A 314 -3.90 12.46 18.66
CA ALA A 314 -4.86 13.03 17.71
C ALA A 314 -4.15 13.81 16.57
N ARG A 315 -3.12 14.60 16.90
CA ARG A 315 -2.30 15.33 15.91
C ARG A 315 -1.50 14.37 15.02
N PHE A 316 -0.90 13.36 15.62
CA PHE A 316 -0.21 12.30 14.87
C PHE A 316 -1.16 11.64 13.86
N PHE A 317 -2.30 11.15 14.32
CA PHE A 317 -3.28 10.47 13.48
C PHE A 317 -3.80 11.38 12.37
N GLN A 318 -4.14 12.64 12.69
CA GLN A 318 -4.61 13.62 11.71
C GLN A 318 -3.54 13.95 10.67
N ARG A 319 -2.27 14.09 11.07
CA ARG A 319 -1.16 14.28 10.13
C ARG A 319 -1.01 13.11 9.15
N MET A 320 -1.20 11.89 9.64
CA MET A 320 -0.99 10.67 8.85
C MET A 320 -2.20 10.27 7.99
N LYS A 321 -3.43 10.51 8.48
CA LYS A 321 -4.68 10.11 7.79
C LYS A 321 -5.48 11.28 7.20
N GLY A 322 -5.08 12.53 7.45
CA GLY A 322 -5.81 13.71 6.97
C GLY A 322 -7.10 14.04 7.73
N MET A 323 -7.53 13.17 8.67
CA MET A 323 -8.73 13.34 9.48
C MET A 323 -8.48 12.96 10.94
N THR A 324 -9.31 13.45 11.86
CA THR A 324 -9.16 13.13 13.28
C THR A 324 -9.56 11.66 13.59
N PRO A 325 -9.04 11.06 14.68
CA PRO A 325 -9.45 9.73 15.13
C PRO A 325 -10.96 9.58 15.31
N ARG A 326 -11.63 10.66 15.75
CA ARG A 326 -13.08 10.67 15.98
C ARG A 326 -13.86 10.64 14.67
N GLU A 327 -13.45 11.39 13.68
CA GLU A 327 -14.02 11.38 12.33
C GLU A 327 -13.82 10.01 11.68
N PHE A 328 -12.62 9.48 11.77
CA PHE A 328 -12.27 8.17 11.22
C PHE A 328 -13.11 7.03 11.82
N ARG A 329 -13.43 7.09 13.10
CA ARG A 329 -14.30 6.08 13.76
C ARG A 329 -15.75 6.14 13.31
N LYS A 330 -16.24 7.30 12.90
CA LYS A 330 -17.65 7.49 12.51
C LYS A 330 -17.93 7.07 11.06
N GLY A 331 -16.94 7.19 10.18
CA GLY A 331 -17.03 6.77 8.77
C GLY A 331 -16.53 5.35 8.60
#